data_e4a101f5f605cb04f4360a63659c8747
#
_entry.id   e4a101f5f605cb04f4360a63659c8747
#
_cell.length_a   1.000
_cell.length_b   1.000
_cell.length_c   1.000
_cell.angle_alpha   90.00
_cell.angle_beta   90.00
_cell.angle_gamma   90.00
#
_symmetry.space_group_name_H-M   'P 1'
#
loop_
_entity.id
_entity.type
_entity.pdbx_description
1 polymer ?
#
loop_
_entity_poly.entity_id
_entity_poly.type
_entity_poly.pdbx_seq_one_letter_code
_entity_poly.pdbx_strand_id
1 'polypeptide(L)'
;MSLQCAVEHALGDYGRLSDTFWKLRRAVTEASDDALSPESRVYSLLECDYYQILCELKPHHVSCVLKALKKARGDMQKLQQRYPSSKDNCHIFGHMLDRLEADIYLDNKKYAQAATYIPKVLAALDGEQRRGGDGVTDAQGYDIYRLDLIVRLGQAYAALGQRQKALQEADKALALLRVYPHSDQVTGRLLGIYSTLREMPPKEAVALGENFVTCNMGSTSSEMRPVCESLIEIYTHEGDHQKSLAVLGVLRSYGEDVMEARQSYALVSDSIHREVTSLRKDLELSYLRKWVMSGSIVICLLAIVLLIYLHHRLMHDSHYLYRHVKKAVNRTVKQSEVPVVVGDIRDRVSAVLSRDNLYRQADFEASWLEKPMGMSLDEINQLLDRQHTSVADIVTELRLRYACLLLETTDYVLQYIADEAGFNTLRTFYRQFKKKYKFTPTEYRRLCLHINKQREASR
;
A
#
# COMPACT_ATOMS: atom_id res chain seq x y z
N MET A 1 -15.59 -7.78 -9.73
CA MET A 1 -15.47 -6.86 -10.88
C MET A 1 -16.04 -7.47 -12.17
N SER A 2 -15.73 -8.72 -12.51
CA SER A 2 -16.30 -9.40 -13.69
C SER A 2 -17.84 -9.46 -13.64
N LEU A 3 -18.40 -9.94 -12.52
CA LEU A 3 -19.85 -9.90 -12.28
C LEU A 3 -20.43 -8.48 -12.36
N GLN A 4 -19.71 -7.49 -11.88
CA GLN A 4 -20.13 -6.09 -11.96
C GLN A 4 -20.20 -5.61 -13.41
N CYS A 5 -19.20 -5.94 -14.24
CA CYS A 5 -19.24 -5.66 -15.68
C CYS A 5 -20.48 -6.30 -16.35
N ALA A 6 -20.79 -7.56 -15.99
CA ALA A 6 -21.95 -8.25 -16.53
C ALA A 6 -23.27 -7.56 -16.16
N VAL A 7 -23.41 -7.11 -14.91
CA VAL A 7 -24.59 -6.36 -14.43
C VAL A 7 -24.71 -5.00 -15.12
N GLU A 8 -23.62 -4.22 -15.20
CA GLU A 8 -23.60 -2.92 -15.85
C GLU A 8 -23.93 -3.02 -17.34
N HIS A 9 -23.43 -4.07 -18.00
CA HIS A 9 -23.81 -4.40 -19.38
C HIS A 9 -25.30 -4.73 -19.49
N ALA A 10 -25.82 -5.61 -18.64
CA ALA A 10 -27.22 -6.01 -18.64
C ALA A 10 -28.16 -4.81 -18.41
N LEU A 11 -27.76 -3.86 -17.58
CA LEU A 11 -28.49 -2.61 -17.32
C LEU A 11 -28.28 -1.55 -18.44
N GLY A 12 -27.36 -1.79 -19.37
CA GLY A 12 -26.99 -0.85 -20.44
C GLY A 12 -26.30 0.42 -19.92
N ASP A 13 -25.64 0.35 -18.76
CA ASP A 13 -24.85 1.45 -18.23
C ASP A 13 -23.41 1.39 -18.72
N TYR A 14 -23.23 1.73 -19.99
CA TYR A 14 -21.92 1.66 -20.66
C TYR A 14 -20.88 2.64 -20.11
N GLY A 15 -21.32 3.72 -19.46
CA GLY A 15 -20.40 4.65 -18.79
C GLY A 15 -19.69 3.99 -17.61
N ARG A 16 -20.44 3.36 -16.70
CA ARG A 16 -19.88 2.61 -15.57
C ARG A 16 -19.14 1.36 -16.03
N LEU A 17 -19.68 0.65 -17.00
CA LEU A 17 -19.05 -0.52 -17.58
C LEU A 17 -17.64 -0.19 -18.08
N SER A 18 -17.45 0.96 -18.75
CA SER A 18 -16.14 1.40 -19.23
C SER A 18 -15.15 1.55 -18.06
N ASP A 19 -15.55 2.23 -16.98
CA ASP A 19 -14.70 2.42 -15.81
C ASP A 19 -14.37 1.10 -15.10
N THR A 20 -15.35 0.20 -15.03
CA THR A 20 -15.22 -1.08 -14.32
C THR A 20 -14.29 -2.04 -15.05
N PHE A 21 -14.43 -2.19 -16.38
CA PHE A 21 -13.56 -3.10 -17.12
C PHE A 21 -12.10 -2.62 -17.18
N TRP A 22 -11.86 -1.30 -17.23
CA TRP A 22 -10.49 -0.78 -17.16
C TRP A 22 -9.84 -1.07 -15.80
N LYS A 23 -10.60 -0.94 -14.70
CA LYS A 23 -10.12 -1.33 -13.36
C LYS A 23 -9.86 -2.82 -13.26
N LEU A 24 -10.76 -3.65 -13.83
CA LEU A 24 -10.58 -5.10 -13.90
C LEU A 24 -9.32 -5.47 -14.68
N ARG A 25 -9.14 -4.89 -15.88
CA ARG A 25 -7.99 -5.15 -16.75
C ARG A 25 -6.67 -4.82 -16.04
N ARG A 26 -6.62 -3.68 -15.38
CA ARG A 26 -5.45 -3.28 -14.59
C ARG A 26 -5.18 -4.26 -13.48
N ALA A 27 -6.19 -4.60 -12.68
CA ALA A 27 -6.05 -5.55 -11.57
C ALA A 27 -5.55 -6.93 -12.03
N VAL A 28 -6.07 -7.44 -13.15
CA VAL A 28 -5.66 -8.73 -13.75
C VAL A 28 -4.23 -8.68 -14.29
N THR A 29 -3.82 -7.52 -14.85
CA THR A 29 -2.46 -7.34 -15.39
C THR A 29 -1.42 -7.24 -14.29
N GLU A 30 -1.77 -6.57 -13.17
CA GLU A 30 -0.89 -6.34 -12.02
C GLU A 30 -0.88 -7.52 -11.01
N ALA A 31 -1.81 -8.47 -11.12
CA ALA A 31 -1.89 -9.63 -10.24
C ALA A 31 -0.67 -10.54 -10.38
N SER A 32 -0.15 -11.08 -9.27
CA SER A 32 0.89 -12.10 -9.29
C SER A 32 0.35 -13.43 -9.82
N ASP A 33 1.25 -14.32 -10.28
CA ASP A 33 0.85 -15.64 -10.78
C ASP A 33 0.32 -16.54 -9.66
N ASP A 34 0.70 -16.30 -8.40
CA ASP A 34 0.14 -17.00 -7.22
C ASP A 34 -1.29 -16.55 -6.89
N ALA A 35 -1.65 -15.32 -7.25
CA ALA A 35 -2.96 -14.74 -6.94
C ALA A 35 -4.02 -15.08 -7.99
N LEU A 36 -3.62 -15.38 -9.23
CA LEU A 36 -4.54 -15.64 -10.33
C LEU A 36 -3.98 -16.72 -11.25
N SER A 37 -4.73 -17.84 -11.41
CA SER A 37 -4.34 -18.91 -12.30
C SER A 37 -4.23 -18.42 -13.77
N PRO A 38 -3.36 -19.04 -14.59
CA PRO A 38 -3.22 -18.67 -15.99
C PRO A 38 -4.54 -18.68 -16.77
N GLU A 39 -5.40 -19.66 -16.51
CA GLU A 39 -6.72 -19.80 -17.15
C GLU A 39 -7.66 -18.67 -16.74
N SER A 40 -7.74 -18.37 -15.45
CA SER A 40 -8.56 -17.26 -14.94
C SER A 40 -8.07 -15.91 -15.47
N ARG A 41 -6.74 -15.75 -15.60
CA ARG A 41 -6.13 -14.55 -16.18
C ARG A 41 -6.54 -14.37 -17.65
N VAL A 42 -6.42 -15.43 -18.45
CA VAL A 42 -6.81 -15.43 -19.86
C VAL A 42 -8.29 -15.09 -19.99
N TYR A 43 -9.15 -15.78 -19.26
CA TYR A 43 -10.59 -15.53 -19.28
C TYR A 43 -10.92 -14.07 -18.97
N SER A 44 -10.37 -13.54 -17.87
CA SER A 44 -10.65 -12.16 -17.46
C SER A 44 -10.11 -11.10 -18.44
N LEU A 45 -8.98 -11.35 -19.11
CA LEU A 45 -8.47 -10.44 -20.15
C LEU A 45 -9.33 -10.46 -21.38
N LEU A 46 -9.77 -11.63 -21.83
CA LEU A 46 -10.70 -11.79 -22.97
C LEU A 46 -12.05 -11.13 -22.67
N GLU A 47 -12.55 -11.28 -21.45
CA GLU A 47 -13.76 -10.63 -20.98
C GLU A 47 -13.63 -9.10 -20.99
N CYS A 48 -12.48 -8.56 -20.58
CA CYS A 48 -12.19 -7.12 -20.69
C CYS A 48 -12.20 -6.64 -22.15
N ASP A 49 -11.63 -7.42 -23.08
CA ASP A 49 -11.64 -7.09 -24.50
C ASP A 49 -13.08 -7.09 -25.06
N TYR A 50 -13.90 -8.02 -24.64
CA TYR A 50 -15.33 -8.08 -25.01
C TYR A 50 -16.09 -6.84 -24.54
N TYR A 51 -15.96 -6.47 -23.23
CA TYR A 51 -16.62 -5.28 -22.70
C TYR A 51 -16.10 -3.99 -23.32
N GLN A 52 -14.83 -3.92 -23.67
CA GLN A 52 -14.28 -2.78 -24.40
C GLN A 52 -14.98 -2.61 -25.74
N ILE A 53 -15.13 -3.70 -26.50
CA ILE A 53 -15.82 -3.69 -27.82
C ILE A 53 -17.27 -3.24 -27.65
N LEU A 54 -17.97 -3.74 -26.63
CA LEU A 54 -19.36 -3.33 -26.34
C LEU A 54 -19.47 -1.84 -26.02
N CYS A 55 -18.55 -1.28 -25.26
CA CYS A 55 -18.54 0.17 -24.94
C CYS A 55 -18.26 1.03 -26.18
N GLU A 56 -17.46 0.51 -27.14
CA GLU A 56 -17.11 1.20 -28.38
C GLU A 56 -18.18 1.03 -29.47
N LEU A 57 -19.21 0.22 -29.22
CA LEU A 57 -20.27 -0.15 -30.18
C LEU A 57 -21.27 1.00 -30.37
N LYS A 58 -20.80 2.09 -30.98
CA LYS A 58 -21.64 3.23 -31.37
C LYS A 58 -21.82 3.26 -32.88
N PRO A 59 -23.00 3.69 -33.38
CA PRO A 59 -23.31 3.66 -34.83
C PRO A 59 -22.28 4.34 -35.73
N HIS A 60 -21.56 5.33 -35.22
CA HIS A 60 -20.62 6.12 -36.03
C HIS A 60 -19.18 5.59 -36.03
N HIS A 61 -18.88 4.49 -35.32
CA HIS A 61 -17.52 3.98 -35.14
C HIS A 61 -17.31 2.53 -35.54
N VAL A 62 -18.12 2.02 -36.49
CA VAL A 62 -18.06 0.61 -36.95
C VAL A 62 -16.64 0.16 -37.31
N SER A 63 -15.89 1.01 -38.00
CA SER A 63 -14.52 0.67 -38.40
C SER A 63 -13.57 0.51 -37.22
N CYS A 64 -13.78 1.29 -36.16
CA CYS A 64 -12.98 1.20 -34.91
C CYS A 64 -13.35 -0.08 -34.15
N VAL A 65 -14.63 -0.39 -34.04
CA VAL A 65 -15.15 -1.59 -33.39
C VAL A 65 -14.67 -2.85 -34.11
N LEU A 66 -14.73 -2.90 -35.44
CA LEU A 66 -14.20 -4.03 -36.20
C LEU A 66 -12.66 -4.19 -36.05
N LYS A 67 -11.91 -3.09 -35.92
CA LYS A 67 -10.47 -3.14 -35.60
C LYS A 67 -10.23 -3.70 -34.20
N ALA A 68 -11.01 -3.26 -33.23
CA ALA A 68 -10.93 -3.76 -31.85
C ALA A 68 -11.23 -5.25 -31.78
N LEU A 69 -12.26 -5.70 -32.50
CA LEU A 69 -12.63 -7.11 -32.63
C LEU A 69 -11.52 -7.96 -33.29
N LYS A 70 -10.92 -7.45 -34.37
CA LYS A 70 -9.76 -8.11 -34.99
C LYS A 70 -8.58 -8.21 -34.06
N LYS A 71 -8.34 -7.16 -33.25
CA LYS A 71 -7.30 -7.16 -32.20
C LYS A 71 -7.61 -8.23 -31.15
N ALA A 72 -8.84 -8.26 -30.61
CA ALA A 72 -9.27 -9.25 -29.62
C ALA A 72 -9.08 -10.69 -30.12
N ARG A 73 -9.41 -10.99 -31.40
CA ARG A 73 -9.12 -12.30 -32.00
C ARG A 73 -7.62 -12.60 -32.04
N GLY A 74 -6.77 -11.62 -32.37
CA GLY A 74 -5.33 -11.77 -32.40
C GLY A 74 -4.75 -11.99 -30.99
N ASP A 75 -5.28 -11.29 -30.01
CA ASP A 75 -4.85 -11.43 -28.60
C ASP A 75 -5.33 -12.78 -28.03
N MET A 76 -6.53 -13.23 -28.36
CA MET A 76 -7.02 -14.58 -28.05
C MET A 76 -6.08 -15.67 -28.57
N GLN A 77 -5.65 -15.57 -29.84
CA GLN A 77 -4.74 -16.55 -30.44
C GLN A 77 -3.37 -16.57 -29.71
N LYS A 78 -2.82 -15.41 -29.35
CA LYS A 78 -1.58 -15.31 -28.58
C LYS A 78 -1.73 -15.91 -27.18
N LEU A 79 -2.85 -15.64 -26.50
CA LEU A 79 -3.15 -16.18 -25.19
C LEU A 79 -3.31 -17.69 -25.24
N GLN A 80 -3.98 -18.24 -26.27
CA GLN A 80 -4.11 -19.68 -26.48
C GLN A 80 -2.74 -20.36 -26.72
N GLN A 81 -1.84 -19.69 -27.49
CA GLN A 81 -0.46 -20.19 -27.68
C GLN A 81 0.35 -20.16 -26.40
N ARG A 82 0.20 -19.13 -25.59
CA ARG A 82 0.93 -18.97 -24.33
C ARG A 82 0.40 -19.88 -23.21
N TYR A 83 -0.90 -20.14 -23.22
CA TYR A 83 -1.62 -20.92 -22.20
C TYR A 83 -2.48 -22.00 -22.89
N PRO A 84 -1.91 -23.12 -23.33
CA PRO A 84 -2.65 -24.17 -24.07
C PRO A 84 -3.82 -24.78 -23.28
N SER A 85 -3.76 -24.79 -21.94
CA SER A 85 -4.84 -25.27 -21.08
C SER A 85 -6.13 -24.42 -21.16
N SER A 86 -6.05 -23.19 -21.65
CA SER A 86 -7.20 -22.29 -21.83
C SER A 86 -7.88 -22.42 -23.18
N LYS A 87 -7.63 -23.49 -23.92
CA LYS A 87 -8.21 -23.73 -25.25
C LYS A 87 -9.72 -23.60 -25.27
N ASP A 88 -10.39 -24.18 -24.28
CA ASP A 88 -11.85 -24.20 -24.19
C ASP A 88 -12.42 -22.80 -23.93
N ASN A 89 -11.81 -22.02 -23.05
CA ASN A 89 -12.19 -20.63 -22.83
C ASN A 89 -11.99 -19.77 -24.09
N CYS A 90 -10.90 -19.99 -24.81
CA CYS A 90 -10.66 -19.30 -26.08
C CYS A 90 -11.68 -19.67 -27.15
N HIS A 91 -12.13 -20.94 -27.17
CA HIS A 91 -13.16 -21.40 -28.13
C HIS A 91 -14.51 -20.73 -27.84
N ILE A 92 -14.99 -20.79 -26.60
CA ILE A 92 -16.23 -20.11 -26.19
C ILE A 92 -16.15 -18.61 -26.48
N PHE A 93 -15.01 -17.98 -26.19
CA PHE A 93 -14.80 -16.57 -26.47
C PHE A 93 -14.82 -16.27 -27.99
N GLY A 94 -14.28 -17.17 -28.81
CA GLY A 94 -14.36 -17.10 -30.27
C GLY A 94 -15.80 -17.00 -30.74
N HIS A 95 -16.69 -17.86 -30.25
CA HIS A 95 -18.13 -17.85 -30.54
C HIS A 95 -18.79 -16.53 -30.08
N MET A 96 -18.41 -16.00 -28.90
CA MET A 96 -18.92 -14.70 -28.46
C MET A 96 -18.50 -13.56 -29.40
N LEU A 97 -17.25 -13.57 -29.90
CA LEU A 97 -16.78 -12.58 -30.87
C LEU A 97 -17.48 -12.71 -32.21
N ASP A 98 -17.77 -13.94 -32.66
CA ASP A 98 -18.51 -14.18 -33.93
C ASP A 98 -19.94 -13.64 -33.86
N ARG A 99 -20.62 -13.90 -32.74
CA ARG A 99 -21.94 -13.34 -32.47
C ARG A 99 -21.90 -11.80 -32.41
N LEU A 100 -20.92 -11.23 -31.71
CA LEU A 100 -20.77 -9.79 -31.61
C LEU A 100 -20.50 -9.14 -32.97
N GLU A 101 -19.70 -9.77 -33.85
CA GLU A 101 -19.46 -9.27 -35.20
C GLU A 101 -20.75 -9.28 -36.05
N ALA A 102 -21.57 -10.33 -35.90
CA ALA A 102 -22.87 -10.39 -36.56
C ALA A 102 -23.80 -9.26 -36.05
N ASP A 103 -23.85 -9.01 -34.72
CA ASP A 103 -24.64 -7.92 -34.17
C ASP A 103 -24.12 -6.54 -34.62
N ILE A 104 -22.80 -6.33 -34.72
CA ILE A 104 -22.22 -5.10 -35.27
C ILE A 104 -22.72 -4.84 -36.72
N TYR A 105 -22.77 -5.86 -37.56
CA TYR A 105 -23.28 -5.68 -38.90
C TYR A 105 -24.78 -5.39 -38.92
N LEU A 106 -25.59 -6.06 -38.11
CA LEU A 106 -27.03 -5.87 -38.05
C LEU A 106 -27.40 -4.48 -37.51
N ASP A 107 -26.85 -4.08 -36.38
CA ASP A 107 -27.14 -2.82 -35.69
C ASP A 107 -26.72 -1.60 -36.52
N ASN A 108 -25.69 -1.76 -37.35
CA ASN A 108 -25.23 -0.71 -38.26
C ASN A 108 -25.83 -0.83 -39.68
N LYS A 109 -26.91 -1.60 -39.82
CA LYS A 109 -27.65 -1.79 -41.11
C LYS A 109 -26.77 -2.30 -42.24
N LYS A 110 -25.68 -2.99 -41.95
CA LYS A 110 -24.78 -3.61 -42.95
C LYS A 110 -25.24 -5.04 -43.29
N TYR A 111 -26.52 -5.17 -43.60
CA TYR A 111 -27.18 -6.48 -43.78
C TYR A 111 -26.52 -7.37 -44.82
N ALA A 112 -26.01 -6.80 -45.92
CA ALA A 112 -25.30 -7.57 -46.96
C ALA A 112 -23.99 -8.19 -46.39
N GLN A 113 -23.31 -7.47 -45.48
CA GLN A 113 -22.12 -8.00 -44.84
C GLN A 113 -22.49 -9.10 -43.85
N ALA A 114 -23.54 -8.92 -43.02
CA ALA A 114 -24.07 -9.95 -42.13
C ALA A 114 -24.44 -11.22 -42.90
N ALA A 115 -25.20 -11.07 -44.01
CA ALA A 115 -25.62 -12.17 -44.88
C ALA A 115 -24.45 -12.91 -45.55
N THR A 116 -23.29 -12.30 -45.68
CA THR A 116 -22.07 -12.93 -46.22
C THR A 116 -21.22 -13.55 -45.12
N TYR A 117 -21.19 -12.94 -43.93
CA TYR A 117 -20.36 -13.34 -42.79
C TYR A 117 -20.95 -14.54 -42.04
N ILE A 118 -22.23 -14.48 -41.64
CA ILE A 118 -22.87 -15.50 -40.81
C ILE A 118 -22.85 -16.90 -41.42
N PRO A 119 -23.12 -17.10 -42.74
CA PRO A 119 -23.01 -18.42 -43.35
C PRO A 119 -21.62 -19.05 -43.27
N LYS A 120 -20.56 -18.22 -43.31
CA LYS A 120 -19.17 -18.72 -43.13
C LYS A 120 -18.93 -19.24 -41.71
N VAL A 121 -19.46 -18.53 -40.72
CA VAL A 121 -19.36 -18.94 -39.30
C VAL A 121 -20.16 -20.24 -39.10
N LEU A 122 -21.39 -20.34 -39.64
CA LEU A 122 -22.20 -21.55 -39.55
C LEU A 122 -21.50 -22.75 -40.23
N ALA A 123 -20.88 -22.58 -41.38
CA ALA A 123 -20.12 -23.64 -42.07
C ALA A 123 -18.87 -24.08 -41.24
N ALA A 124 -18.21 -23.14 -40.58
CA ALA A 124 -17.09 -23.46 -39.69
C ALA A 124 -17.57 -24.27 -38.48
N LEU A 125 -18.69 -23.85 -37.86
CA LEU A 125 -19.32 -24.53 -36.73
C LEU A 125 -19.72 -25.98 -37.07
N ASP A 126 -20.32 -26.18 -38.28
CA ASP A 126 -20.65 -27.53 -38.77
C ASP A 126 -19.40 -28.39 -38.98
N GLY A 127 -18.31 -27.80 -39.40
CA GLY A 127 -17.01 -28.46 -39.54
C GLY A 127 -16.41 -28.90 -38.20
N GLU A 128 -16.57 -28.09 -37.16
CA GLU A 128 -16.09 -28.38 -35.81
C GLU A 128 -16.92 -29.49 -35.16
N GLN A 129 -18.23 -29.43 -35.26
CA GLN A 129 -19.13 -30.47 -34.73
C GLN A 129 -18.84 -31.84 -35.35
N ARG A 130 -18.56 -31.92 -36.67
CA ARG A 130 -18.21 -33.18 -37.37
C ARG A 130 -16.86 -33.76 -36.93
N ARG A 131 -15.94 -32.95 -36.46
CA ARG A 131 -14.61 -33.42 -35.96
C ARG A 131 -14.67 -34.01 -34.55
N GLY A 132 -15.88 -34.12 -33.98
CA GLY A 132 -16.04 -34.52 -32.58
C GLY A 132 -15.45 -33.45 -31.66
N GLY A 133 -16.21 -32.39 -31.45
CA GLY A 133 -15.75 -31.25 -30.69
C GLY A 133 -15.03 -31.70 -29.38
N ASP A 134 -14.01 -31.00 -29.00
CA ASP A 134 -13.04 -31.33 -27.95
C ASP A 134 -13.65 -31.49 -26.51
N GLY A 135 -14.88 -32.02 -26.40
CA GLY A 135 -15.51 -32.41 -25.14
C GLY A 135 -16.11 -31.28 -24.27
N VAL A 136 -15.95 -30.02 -24.69
CA VAL A 136 -16.36 -28.84 -23.87
C VAL A 136 -17.75 -28.33 -24.22
N THR A 137 -18.13 -28.41 -25.49
CA THR A 137 -19.46 -28.03 -25.93
C THR A 137 -20.20 -29.29 -26.33
N ASP A 138 -21.22 -29.69 -25.57
CA ASP A 138 -22.10 -30.78 -25.95
C ASP A 138 -22.87 -30.40 -27.21
N ALA A 139 -23.51 -31.38 -27.85
CA ALA A 139 -24.31 -31.16 -29.06
C ALA A 139 -25.37 -30.06 -28.85
N GLN A 140 -25.92 -29.94 -27.65
CA GLN A 140 -26.89 -28.94 -27.27
C GLN A 140 -26.29 -27.51 -27.33
N GLY A 141 -25.10 -27.32 -26.83
CA GLY A 141 -24.41 -26.00 -26.86
C GLY A 141 -24.16 -25.53 -28.32
N TYR A 142 -23.74 -26.42 -29.20
CA TYR A 142 -23.58 -26.11 -30.62
C TYR A 142 -24.91 -25.75 -31.30
N ASP A 143 -26.00 -26.48 -31.01
CA ASP A 143 -27.30 -26.22 -31.59
C ASP A 143 -27.91 -24.90 -31.08
N ILE A 144 -27.73 -24.55 -29.83
CA ILE A 144 -28.16 -23.25 -29.28
C ILE A 144 -27.40 -22.09 -29.95
N TYR A 145 -26.09 -22.22 -30.10
CA TYR A 145 -25.28 -21.21 -30.77
C TYR A 145 -25.65 -21.11 -32.29
N ARG A 146 -25.89 -22.24 -32.93
CA ARG A 146 -26.40 -22.30 -34.29
C ARG A 146 -27.74 -21.59 -34.43
N LEU A 147 -28.70 -21.86 -33.54
CA LEU A 147 -29.99 -21.21 -33.48
C LEU A 147 -29.86 -19.69 -33.41
N ASP A 148 -28.99 -19.18 -32.56
CA ASP A 148 -28.73 -17.76 -32.38
C ASP A 148 -28.20 -17.09 -33.68
N LEU A 149 -27.30 -17.78 -34.41
CA LEU A 149 -26.78 -17.30 -35.70
C LEU A 149 -27.82 -17.40 -36.82
N ILE A 150 -28.62 -18.46 -36.87
CA ILE A 150 -29.67 -18.65 -37.87
C ILE A 150 -30.70 -17.53 -37.80
N VAL A 151 -31.11 -17.15 -36.58
CA VAL A 151 -32.08 -16.07 -36.42
C VAL A 151 -31.49 -14.72 -36.87
N ARG A 152 -30.23 -14.44 -36.58
CA ARG A 152 -29.53 -13.24 -37.07
C ARG A 152 -29.42 -13.22 -38.62
N LEU A 153 -29.14 -14.37 -39.21
CA LEU A 153 -29.11 -14.50 -40.66
C LEU A 153 -30.50 -14.22 -41.26
N GLY A 154 -31.55 -14.76 -40.65
CA GLY A 154 -32.95 -14.49 -41.04
C GLY A 154 -33.28 -12.99 -40.97
N GLN A 155 -32.87 -12.29 -39.92
CA GLN A 155 -33.04 -10.84 -39.81
C GLN A 155 -32.29 -10.10 -40.92
N ALA A 156 -31.05 -10.48 -41.23
CA ALA A 156 -30.29 -9.88 -42.33
C ALA A 156 -30.99 -10.05 -43.66
N TYR A 157 -31.49 -11.27 -43.96
CA TYR A 157 -32.26 -11.52 -45.18
C TYR A 157 -33.59 -10.78 -45.23
N ALA A 158 -34.30 -10.68 -44.10
CA ALA A 158 -35.55 -9.91 -44.01
C ALA A 158 -35.32 -8.44 -44.33
N ALA A 159 -34.28 -7.84 -43.72
CA ALA A 159 -33.93 -6.44 -43.98
C ALA A 159 -33.44 -6.18 -45.41
N LEU A 160 -32.89 -7.19 -46.11
CA LEU A 160 -32.52 -7.13 -47.52
C LEU A 160 -33.71 -7.40 -48.48
N GLY A 161 -34.90 -7.65 -47.95
CA GLY A 161 -36.08 -8.01 -48.76
C GLY A 161 -36.00 -9.41 -49.37
N GLN A 162 -35.06 -10.26 -48.95
CA GLN A 162 -34.90 -11.64 -49.41
C GLN A 162 -35.88 -12.58 -48.68
N ARG A 163 -37.18 -12.33 -48.90
CA ARG A 163 -38.29 -12.95 -48.16
C ARG A 163 -38.16 -14.48 -48.03
N GLN A 164 -37.96 -15.18 -49.14
CA GLN A 164 -37.93 -16.63 -49.11
C GLN A 164 -36.79 -17.20 -48.24
N LYS A 165 -35.60 -16.59 -48.35
CA LYS A 165 -34.45 -16.99 -47.52
C LYS A 165 -34.70 -16.68 -46.04
N ALA A 166 -35.25 -15.51 -45.71
CA ALA A 166 -35.55 -15.13 -44.36
C ALA A 166 -36.54 -16.10 -43.68
N LEU A 167 -37.60 -16.49 -44.40
CA LEU A 167 -38.59 -17.45 -43.92
C LEU A 167 -37.99 -18.88 -43.76
N GLN A 168 -37.10 -19.30 -44.67
CA GLN A 168 -36.38 -20.57 -44.53
C GLN A 168 -35.51 -20.60 -43.24
N GLU A 169 -34.84 -19.50 -42.91
CA GLU A 169 -34.06 -19.44 -41.68
C GLU A 169 -34.96 -19.37 -40.45
N ALA A 170 -36.12 -18.69 -40.51
CA ALA A 170 -37.10 -18.68 -39.43
C ALA A 170 -37.68 -20.09 -39.19
N ASP A 171 -37.97 -20.87 -40.22
CA ASP A 171 -38.44 -22.26 -40.09
C ASP A 171 -37.39 -23.17 -39.46
N LYS A 172 -36.11 -23.02 -39.83
CA LYS A 172 -35.01 -23.74 -39.16
C LYS A 172 -34.90 -23.38 -37.68
N ALA A 173 -35.05 -22.11 -37.36
CA ALA A 173 -35.02 -21.63 -35.98
C ALA A 173 -36.18 -22.22 -35.15
N LEU A 174 -37.40 -22.23 -35.72
CA LEU A 174 -38.55 -22.87 -35.05
C LEU A 174 -38.35 -24.36 -34.83
N ALA A 175 -37.76 -25.07 -35.80
CA ALA A 175 -37.45 -26.49 -35.64
C ALA A 175 -36.47 -26.75 -34.49
N LEU A 176 -35.46 -25.92 -34.32
CA LEU A 176 -34.53 -26.01 -33.19
C LEU A 176 -35.18 -25.62 -31.88
N LEU A 177 -36.04 -24.62 -31.82
CA LEU A 177 -36.77 -24.21 -30.61
C LEU A 177 -37.73 -25.27 -30.09
N ARG A 178 -38.28 -26.14 -30.99
CA ARG A 178 -39.06 -27.32 -30.55
C ARG A 178 -38.21 -28.31 -29.78
N VAL A 179 -36.94 -28.45 -30.13
CA VAL A 179 -36.00 -29.35 -29.46
C VAL A 179 -35.45 -28.71 -28.17
N TYR A 180 -35.21 -27.41 -28.21
CA TYR A 180 -34.59 -26.64 -27.11
C TYR A 180 -35.51 -25.49 -26.65
N PRO A 181 -36.64 -25.78 -25.99
CA PRO A 181 -37.66 -24.78 -25.64
C PRO A 181 -37.19 -23.71 -24.61
N HIS A 182 -36.08 -23.98 -23.91
CA HIS A 182 -35.49 -23.01 -22.98
C HIS A 182 -34.54 -22.02 -23.62
N SER A 183 -34.39 -22.06 -24.96
CA SER A 183 -33.55 -21.12 -25.71
C SER A 183 -34.38 -19.94 -26.25
N ASP A 184 -35.28 -19.43 -25.41
CA ASP A 184 -36.27 -18.41 -25.72
C ASP A 184 -35.69 -17.00 -25.94
N GLN A 185 -34.39 -16.83 -25.60
CA GLN A 185 -33.64 -15.57 -25.78
C GLN A 185 -33.61 -15.06 -27.23
N VAL A 186 -33.85 -15.92 -28.22
CA VAL A 186 -33.90 -15.55 -29.64
C VAL A 186 -35.31 -15.21 -30.14
N THR A 187 -36.33 -15.37 -29.29
CA THR A 187 -37.74 -15.23 -29.68
C THR A 187 -38.06 -13.84 -30.24
N GLY A 188 -37.52 -12.77 -29.62
CA GLY A 188 -37.73 -11.41 -30.12
C GLY A 188 -37.14 -11.19 -31.50
N ARG A 189 -35.97 -11.74 -31.78
CA ARG A 189 -35.32 -11.67 -33.09
C ARG A 189 -36.08 -12.51 -34.17
N LEU A 190 -36.57 -13.68 -33.76
CA LEU A 190 -37.39 -14.53 -34.63
C LEU A 190 -38.70 -13.83 -35.05
N LEU A 191 -39.45 -13.29 -34.11
CA LEU A 191 -40.67 -12.51 -34.37
C LEU A 191 -40.35 -11.26 -35.20
N GLY A 192 -39.21 -10.62 -34.98
CA GLY A 192 -38.74 -9.48 -35.76
C GLY A 192 -38.49 -9.77 -37.24
N ILE A 193 -38.23 -11.04 -37.63
CA ILE A 193 -38.15 -11.44 -39.04
C ILE A 193 -39.52 -11.28 -39.70
N TYR A 194 -40.59 -11.81 -39.07
CA TYR A 194 -41.96 -11.74 -39.61
C TYR A 194 -42.48 -10.31 -39.63
N SER A 195 -42.26 -9.55 -38.55
CA SER A 195 -42.62 -8.15 -38.46
C SER A 195 -41.95 -7.31 -39.56
N THR A 196 -40.63 -7.48 -39.78
CA THR A 196 -39.89 -6.79 -40.85
C THR A 196 -40.43 -7.11 -42.25
N LEU A 197 -40.82 -8.34 -42.48
CA LEU A 197 -41.40 -8.80 -43.76
C LEU A 197 -42.89 -8.47 -43.89
N ARG A 198 -43.52 -7.99 -42.85
CA ARG A 198 -44.99 -7.83 -42.76
C ARG A 198 -45.74 -9.11 -43.04
N GLU A 199 -45.18 -10.22 -42.56
CA GLU A 199 -45.76 -11.55 -42.69
C GLU A 199 -46.38 -12.01 -41.39
N MET A 200 -47.45 -12.81 -41.53
CA MET A 200 -48.05 -13.43 -40.35
C MET A 200 -47.19 -14.60 -39.90
N PRO A 201 -46.68 -14.56 -38.66
CA PRO A 201 -45.93 -15.68 -38.12
C PRO A 201 -46.83 -16.88 -37.86
N PRO A 202 -46.26 -18.11 -37.88
CA PRO A 202 -47.00 -19.29 -37.41
C PRO A 202 -47.51 -19.07 -35.97
N LYS A 203 -48.68 -19.63 -35.65
CA LYS A 203 -49.27 -19.54 -34.30
C LYS A 203 -48.31 -19.98 -33.20
N GLU A 204 -47.46 -20.92 -33.51
CA GLU A 204 -46.42 -21.42 -32.59
C GLU A 204 -45.39 -20.33 -32.26
N ALA A 205 -44.95 -19.52 -33.22
CA ALA A 205 -44.00 -18.42 -32.99
C ALA A 205 -44.65 -17.32 -32.15
N VAL A 206 -45.91 -16.99 -32.36
CA VAL A 206 -46.67 -16.03 -31.54
C VAL A 206 -46.81 -16.54 -30.12
N ALA A 207 -47.16 -17.82 -29.95
CA ALA A 207 -47.30 -18.46 -28.63
C ALA A 207 -45.99 -18.47 -27.86
N LEU A 208 -44.83 -18.68 -28.51
CA LEU A 208 -43.51 -18.53 -27.88
C LEU A 208 -43.27 -17.11 -27.36
N GLY A 209 -43.65 -16.08 -28.13
CA GLY A 209 -43.54 -14.69 -27.69
C GLY A 209 -44.47 -14.35 -26.54
N GLU A 210 -45.75 -14.79 -26.61
CA GLU A 210 -46.72 -14.60 -25.51
C GLU A 210 -46.26 -15.30 -24.23
N ASN A 211 -45.74 -16.52 -24.33
CA ASN A 211 -45.19 -17.26 -23.22
C ASN A 211 -43.95 -16.57 -22.63
N PHE A 212 -43.04 -16.09 -23.49
CA PHE A 212 -41.87 -15.34 -23.06
C PHE A 212 -42.25 -14.11 -22.24
N VAL A 213 -43.19 -13.31 -22.75
CA VAL A 213 -43.70 -12.10 -22.04
C VAL A 213 -44.28 -12.48 -20.69
N THR A 214 -45.12 -13.54 -20.66
CA THR A 214 -45.77 -13.99 -19.43
C THR A 214 -44.77 -14.47 -18.37
N CYS A 215 -43.80 -15.27 -18.79
CA CYS A 215 -42.79 -15.82 -17.89
C CYS A 215 -41.78 -14.78 -17.37
N ASN A 216 -41.59 -13.69 -18.12
CA ASN A 216 -40.61 -12.67 -17.82
C ASN A 216 -41.22 -11.33 -17.32
N MET A 217 -42.50 -11.30 -16.98
CA MET A 217 -43.15 -10.12 -16.36
C MET A 217 -42.43 -9.76 -15.07
N GLY A 218 -42.09 -8.45 -14.90
CA GLY A 218 -41.32 -7.96 -13.76
C GLY A 218 -39.81 -8.26 -13.82
N SER A 219 -39.32 -8.89 -14.92
CA SER A 219 -37.88 -9.05 -15.13
C SER A 219 -37.28 -7.88 -15.90
N THR A 220 -35.94 -7.73 -15.77
CA THR A 220 -35.18 -6.72 -16.54
C THR A 220 -34.49 -7.32 -17.76
N SER A 221 -34.99 -8.46 -18.28
CA SER A 221 -34.43 -9.13 -19.46
C SER A 221 -34.37 -8.22 -20.66
N SER A 222 -33.21 -8.07 -21.30
CA SER A 222 -33.00 -7.23 -22.48
C SER A 222 -33.83 -7.68 -23.67
N GLU A 223 -34.25 -8.97 -23.71
CA GLU A 223 -35.07 -9.52 -24.78
C GLU A 223 -36.57 -9.16 -24.65
N MET A 224 -37.01 -8.68 -23.51
CA MET A 224 -38.40 -8.27 -23.28
C MET A 224 -38.86 -7.21 -24.30
N ARG A 225 -38.05 -6.19 -24.52
CA ARG A 225 -38.37 -5.10 -25.43
C ARG A 225 -38.53 -5.60 -26.89
N PRO A 226 -37.56 -6.32 -27.49
CA PRO A 226 -37.70 -6.84 -28.86
C PRO A 226 -38.91 -7.74 -29.03
N VAL A 227 -39.22 -8.60 -28.04
CA VAL A 227 -40.40 -9.47 -28.10
C VAL A 227 -41.69 -8.64 -28.11
N CYS A 228 -41.84 -7.72 -27.17
CA CYS A 228 -43.04 -6.87 -27.09
C CYS A 228 -43.22 -6.01 -28.33
N GLU A 229 -42.15 -5.36 -28.84
CA GLU A 229 -42.22 -4.52 -30.05
C GLU A 229 -42.68 -5.35 -31.25
N SER A 230 -42.13 -6.56 -31.43
CA SER A 230 -42.51 -7.46 -32.52
C SER A 230 -43.96 -7.93 -32.39
N LEU A 231 -44.42 -8.30 -31.19
CA LEU A 231 -45.83 -8.69 -30.96
C LEU A 231 -46.81 -7.54 -31.18
N ILE A 232 -46.46 -6.30 -30.77
CA ILE A 232 -47.27 -5.13 -31.03
C ILE A 232 -47.46 -4.91 -32.54
N GLU A 233 -46.38 -5.02 -33.33
CA GLU A 233 -46.42 -4.88 -34.77
C GLU A 233 -47.29 -6.00 -35.43
N ILE A 234 -47.12 -7.26 -35.02
CA ILE A 234 -47.90 -8.41 -35.49
C ILE A 234 -49.38 -8.20 -35.19
N TYR A 235 -49.75 -7.90 -33.94
CA TYR A 235 -51.15 -7.68 -33.57
C TYR A 235 -51.78 -6.44 -34.26
N THR A 236 -50.99 -5.39 -34.43
CA THR A 236 -51.44 -4.21 -35.18
C THR A 236 -51.73 -4.57 -36.63
N HIS A 237 -50.90 -5.43 -37.24
CA HIS A 237 -51.12 -5.91 -38.59
C HIS A 237 -52.35 -6.87 -38.71
N GLU A 238 -52.60 -7.68 -37.66
CA GLU A 238 -53.79 -8.54 -37.54
C GLU A 238 -55.06 -7.72 -37.28
N GLY A 239 -54.94 -6.48 -36.85
CA GLY A 239 -56.10 -5.66 -36.44
C GLY A 239 -56.55 -5.98 -35.00
N ASP A 240 -55.83 -6.79 -34.24
CA ASP A 240 -56.11 -7.07 -32.82
C ASP A 240 -55.52 -5.97 -31.92
N HIS A 241 -56.25 -4.81 -31.94
CA HIS A 241 -55.84 -3.65 -31.15
C HIS A 241 -55.88 -3.88 -29.62
N GLN A 242 -56.72 -4.83 -29.17
CA GLN A 242 -56.80 -5.14 -27.74
C GLN A 242 -55.53 -5.84 -27.25
N LYS A 243 -55.04 -6.84 -27.96
CA LYS A 243 -53.77 -7.50 -27.64
C LYS A 243 -52.58 -6.58 -27.80
N SER A 244 -52.58 -5.75 -28.86
CA SER A 244 -51.52 -4.76 -29.08
C SER A 244 -51.39 -3.79 -27.91
N LEU A 245 -52.53 -3.27 -27.43
CA LEU A 245 -52.57 -2.38 -26.25
C LEU A 245 -52.13 -3.09 -24.96
N ALA A 246 -52.53 -4.36 -24.77
CA ALA A 246 -52.12 -5.13 -23.60
C ALA A 246 -50.58 -5.32 -23.55
N VAL A 247 -49.95 -5.68 -24.68
CA VAL A 247 -48.50 -5.83 -24.78
C VAL A 247 -47.79 -4.47 -24.63
N LEU A 248 -48.34 -3.40 -25.14
CA LEU A 248 -47.81 -2.05 -24.94
C LEU A 248 -47.82 -1.65 -23.47
N GLY A 249 -48.84 -2.05 -22.70
CA GLY A 249 -48.89 -1.87 -21.26
C GLY A 249 -47.73 -2.59 -20.54
N VAL A 250 -47.46 -3.84 -20.95
CA VAL A 250 -46.33 -4.63 -20.44
C VAL A 250 -44.98 -3.97 -20.78
N LEU A 251 -44.82 -3.50 -22.03
CA LEU A 251 -43.59 -2.82 -22.46
C LEU A 251 -43.33 -1.53 -21.65
N ARG A 252 -44.41 -0.80 -21.31
CA ARG A 252 -44.31 0.38 -20.45
C ARG A 252 -43.86 0.02 -19.04
N SER A 253 -44.50 -0.99 -18.41
CA SER A 253 -44.14 -1.45 -17.08
C SER A 253 -42.68 -1.95 -17.07
N TYR A 254 -42.24 -2.71 -18.05
CA TYR A 254 -40.85 -3.11 -18.24
C TYR A 254 -39.88 -1.91 -18.25
N GLY A 255 -40.23 -0.84 -18.93
CA GLY A 255 -39.41 0.37 -18.96
C GLY A 255 -39.25 1.01 -17.56
N GLU A 256 -40.34 1.02 -16.79
CA GLU A 256 -40.35 1.50 -15.41
C GLU A 256 -39.49 0.61 -14.51
N ASP A 257 -39.63 -0.72 -14.61
CA ASP A 257 -38.86 -1.72 -13.86
C ASP A 257 -37.35 -1.61 -14.14
N VAL A 258 -36.95 -1.46 -15.41
CA VAL A 258 -35.55 -1.29 -15.81
C VAL A 258 -34.96 0.02 -15.24
N MET A 259 -35.75 1.12 -15.24
CA MET A 259 -35.30 2.39 -14.69
C MET A 259 -35.12 2.31 -13.17
N GLU A 260 -36.03 1.65 -12.47
CA GLU A 260 -35.95 1.43 -11.01
C GLU A 260 -34.75 0.54 -10.67
N ALA A 261 -34.54 -0.56 -11.42
CA ALA A 261 -33.38 -1.43 -11.27
C ALA A 261 -32.07 -0.68 -11.46
N ARG A 262 -31.98 0.20 -12.47
CA ARG A 262 -30.80 1.04 -12.70
C ARG A 262 -30.53 2.00 -11.54
N GLN A 263 -31.59 2.66 -11.03
CA GLN A 263 -31.45 3.59 -9.91
C GLN A 263 -31.00 2.86 -8.65
N SER A 264 -31.63 1.72 -8.34
CA SER A 264 -31.30 0.89 -7.17
C SER A 264 -29.85 0.37 -7.28
N TYR A 265 -29.47 -0.14 -8.44
CA TYR A 265 -28.09 -0.58 -8.67
C TYR A 265 -27.10 0.57 -8.52
N ALA A 266 -27.43 1.77 -9.06
CA ALA A 266 -26.59 2.93 -8.93
C ALA A 266 -26.31 3.31 -7.46
N LEU A 267 -27.37 3.32 -6.62
CA LEU A 267 -27.26 3.61 -5.20
C LEU A 267 -26.39 2.57 -4.45
N VAL A 268 -26.64 1.28 -4.71
CA VAL A 268 -25.89 0.19 -4.10
C VAL A 268 -24.43 0.22 -4.55
N SER A 269 -24.19 0.38 -5.84
CA SER A 269 -22.85 0.46 -6.41
C SER A 269 -22.05 1.63 -5.83
N ASP A 270 -22.66 2.80 -5.69
CA ASP A 270 -22.03 3.99 -5.11
C ASP A 270 -21.76 3.82 -3.60
N SER A 271 -22.64 3.11 -2.88
CA SER A 271 -22.41 2.81 -1.46
C SER A 271 -21.24 1.85 -1.28
N ILE A 272 -21.18 0.76 -2.06
CA ILE A 272 -20.07 -0.19 -2.07
C ILE A 272 -18.77 0.51 -2.46
N HIS A 273 -18.80 1.35 -3.49
CA HIS A 273 -17.61 2.09 -3.93
C HIS A 273 -17.08 3.02 -2.84
N ARG A 274 -17.95 3.71 -2.11
CA ARG A 274 -17.57 4.54 -0.96
C ARG A 274 -16.95 3.71 0.15
N GLU A 275 -17.55 2.55 0.48
CA GLU A 275 -17.05 1.66 1.51
C GLU A 275 -15.69 1.06 1.14
N VAL A 276 -15.54 0.57 -0.09
CA VAL A 276 -14.25 0.04 -0.61
C VAL A 276 -13.17 1.13 -0.60
N THR A 277 -13.53 2.38 -0.98
CA THR A 277 -12.57 3.50 -0.96
C THR A 277 -12.19 3.91 0.45
N SER A 278 -13.13 3.86 1.41
CA SER A 278 -12.82 4.12 2.82
C SER A 278 -11.90 3.04 3.41
N LEU A 279 -12.22 1.76 3.17
CA LEU A 279 -11.37 0.65 3.60
C LEU A 279 -9.97 0.70 2.99
N ARG A 280 -9.87 1.09 1.72
CA ARG A 280 -8.57 1.28 1.07
C ARG A 280 -7.75 2.39 1.72
N LYS A 281 -8.39 3.53 2.02
CA LYS A 281 -7.74 4.64 2.76
C LYS A 281 -7.30 4.20 4.15
N ASP A 282 -8.13 3.44 4.86
CA ASP A 282 -7.81 2.92 6.19
C ASP A 282 -6.62 1.95 6.15
N LEU A 283 -6.55 1.10 5.11
CA LEU A 283 -5.39 0.24 4.86
C LEU A 283 -4.12 1.07 4.58
N GLU A 284 -4.18 2.05 3.69
CA GLU A 284 -3.05 2.93 3.38
C GLU A 284 -2.58 3.68 4.63
N LEU A 285 -3.51 4.22 5.43
CA LEU A 285 -3.21 4.87 6.71
C LEU A 285 -2.59 3.90 7.72
N SER A 286 -3.07 2.64 7.76
CA SER A 286 -2.50 1.61 8.64
C SER A 286 -1.06 1.25 8.24
N TYR A 287 -0.77 1.16 6.95
CA TYR A 287 0.58 0.96 6.42
C TYR A 287 1.48 2.16 6.76
N LEU A 288 1.03 3.39 6.52
CA LEU A 288 1.77 4.60 6.88
C LEU A 288 2.05 4.65 8.39
N ARG A 289 1.06 4.32 9.23
CA ARG A 289 1.23 4.26 10.68
C ARG A 289 2.28 3.23 11.09
N LYS A 290 2.28 2.04 10.49
CA LYS A 290 3.30 1.01 10.73
C LYS A 290 4.69 1.49 10.32
N TRP A 291 4.83 2.13 9.18
CA TRP A 291 6.10 2.70 8.71
C TRP A 291 6.61 3.82 9.62
N VAL A 292 5.73 4.73 10.05
CA VAL A 292 6.08 5.80 10.99
C VAL A 292 6.51 5.22 12.34
N MET A 293 5.79 4.22 12.85
CA MET A 293 6.15 3.56 14.11
C MET A 293 7.48 2.82 14.00
N SER A 294 7.72 2.05 12.93
CA SER A 294 9.00 1.37 12.75
C SER A 294 10.15 2.36 12.57
N GLY A 295 9.94 3.44 11.82
CA GLY A 295 10.92 4.53 11.68
C GLY A 295 11.24 5.22 13.01
N SER A 296 10.24 5.49 13.83
CA SER A 296 10.45 6.08 15.16
C SER A 296 11.23 5.16 16.09
N ILE A 297 10.98 3.85 16.05
CA ILE A 297 11.75 2.86 16.82
C ILE A 297 13.22 2.87 16.40
N VAL A 298 13.50 2.89 15.10
CA VAL A 298 14.89 2.97 14.58
C VAL A 298 15.58 4.24 15.04
N ILE A 299 14.91 5.40 14.98
CA ILE A 299 15.44 6.68 15.43
C ILE A 299 15.75 6.63 16.94
N CYS A 300 14.83 6.07 17.75
CA CYS A 300 15.07 5.91 19.19
C CYS A 300 16.27 5.01 19.48
N LEU A 301 16.42 3.88 18.77
CA LEU A 301 17.58 3.00 18.90
C LEU A 301 18.88 3.70 18.53
N LEU A 302 18.91 4.47 17.45
CA LEU A 302 20.06 5.27 17.05
C LEU A 302 20.40 6.34 18.09
N ALA A 303 19.38 6.99 18.66
CA ALA A 303 19.58 7.96 19.76
C ALA A 303 20.18 7.30 21.01
N ILE A 304 19.71 6.11 21.38
CA ILE A 304 20.27 5.33 22.50
C ILE A 304 21.72 4.96 22.23
N VAL A 305 22.04 4.46 21.04
CA VAL A 305 23.43 4.12 20.64
C VAL A 305 24.32 5.37 20.70
N LEU A 306 23.82 6.52 20.21
CA LEU A 306 24.55 7.78 20.28
C LEU A 306 24.79 8.22 21.73
N LEU A 307 23.79 8.11 22.59
CA LEU A 307 23.93 8.43 24.03
C LEU A 307 24.95 7.51 24.71
N ILE A 308 24.94 6.22 24.42
CA ILE A 308 25.93 5.25 24.93
C ILE A 308 27.32 5.63 24.43
N TYR A 309 27.47 5.96 23.15
CA TYR A 309 28.75 6.40 22.57
C TYR A 309 29.26 7.69 23.23
N LEU A 310 28.41 8.71 23.40
CA LEU A 310 28.77 9.97 24.05
C LEU A 310 29.14 9.73 25.51
N HIS A 311 28.38 8.89 26.25
CA HIS A 311 28.69 8.51 27.61
C HIS A 311 30.06 7.82 27.70
N HIS A 312 30.32 6.84 26.84
CA HIS A 312 31.62 6.14 26.78
C HIS A 312 32.77 7.12 26.49
N ARG A 313 32.58 8.03 25.53
CA ARG A 313 33.56 9.05 25.18
C ARG A 313 33.87 9.97 26.37
N LEU A 314 32.82 10.49 27.05
CA LEU A 314 32.98 11.33 28.24
C LEU A 314 33.72 10.60 29.38
N MET A 315 33.44 9.33 29.60
CA MET A 315 34.11 8.50 30.59
C MET A 315 35.59 8.28 30.22
N HIS A 316 35.87 8.03 28.91
CA HIS A 316 37.25 7.86 28.43
C HIS A 316 38.06 9.17 28.63
N ASP A 317 37.52 10.31 28.27
CA ASP A 317 38.17 11.61 28.43
C ASP A 317 38.39 11.95 29.91
N SER A 318 37.44 11.61 30.77
CA SER A 318 37.59 11.80 32.24
C SER A 318 38.68 10.90 32.82
N HIS A 319 38.83 9.64 32.36
CA HIS A 319 39.90 8.74 32.75
C HIS A 319 41.28 9.24 32.29
N TYR A 320 41.35 9.81 31.09
CA TYR A 320 42.58 10.39 30.57
C TYR A 320 43.02 11.57 31.44
N LEU A 321 42.12 12.49 31.71
CA LEU A 321 42.38 13.67 32.57
C LEU A 321 42.76 13.24 34.00
N TYR A 322 42.06 12.27 34.57
CA TYR A 322 42.41 11.75 35.92
C TYR A 322 43.83 11.17 35.96
N ARG A 323 44.24 10.37 34.96
CA ARG A 323 45.61 9.83 34.88
C ARG A 323 46.65 10.93 34.80
N HIS A 324 46.37 12.01 34.06
CA HIS A 324 47.27 13.17 33.98
C HIS A 324 47.34 13.93 35.31
N VAL A 325 46.20 14.17 35.95
CA VAL A 325 46.15 14.83 37.29
C VAL A 325 46.88 13.97 38.33
N LYS A 326 46.63 12.64 38.34
CA LYS A 326 47.30 11.73 39.28
C LYS A 326 48.81 11.67 39.07
N LYS A 327 49.26 11.66 37.79
CA LYS A 327 50.71 11.72 37.48
C LYS A 327 51.31 13.07 37.95
N ALA A 328 50.58 14.18 37.77
CA ALA A 328 51.03 15.48 38.20
C ALA A 328 51.13 15.57 39.74
N VAL A 329 50.10 15.09 40.44
CA VAL A 329 50.09 15.03 41.91
C VAL A 329 51.18 14.11 42.43
N ASN A 330 51.36 12.89 41.88
CA ASN A 330 52.42 11.96 42.30
C ASN A 330 53.83 12.48 41.97
N ARG A 331 54.03 13.23 40.88
CA ARG A 331 55.33 13.89 40.64
C ARG A 331 55.64 14.92 41.69
N THR A 332 54.64 15.68 42.13
CA THR A 332 54.81 16.72 43.12
C THR A 332 55.04 16.09 44.54
N VAL A 333 54.38 14.97 44.84
CA VAL A 333 54.58 14.23 46.11
C VAL A 333 55.95 13.53 46.13
N LYS A 334 56.43 12.93 45.02
CA LYS A 334 57.77 12.35 44.94
C LYS A 334 58.89 13.38 44.98
N GLN A 335 58.64 14.62 44.52
CA GLN A 335 59.63 15.70 44.67
C GLN A 335 59.76 16.22 46.11
N SER A 336 58.79 15.94 46.99
CA SER A 336 58.87 16.31 48.42
C SER A 336 59.62 15.30 49.31
N GLU A 337 60.05 14.15 48.73
CA GLU A 337 60.93 13.16 49.44
C GLU A 337 62.43 13.30 49.13
N VAL A 338 62.82 14.39 48.47
CA VAL A 338 64.24 14.67 48.22
C VAL A 338 64.83 15.36 49.42
N PRO A 339 66.05 14.95 49.94
CA PRO A 339 66.67 15.50 51.16
C PRO A 339 66.93 16.99 50.94
N VAL A 340 66.72 17.71 52.01
CA VAL A 340 66.93 19.15 52.16
C VAL A 340 68.27 19.56 51.58
N VAL A 341 68.26 20.04 50.32
CA VAL A 341 69.32 20.89 49.80
C VAL A 341 68.80 22.34 49.89
N VAL A 342 69.48 23.10 50.69
CA VAL A 342 69.29 24.52 50.92
C VAL A 342 69.22 25.27 49.63
N GLY A 343 68.02 25.84 49.26
CA GLY A 343 68.00 26.68 48.14
C GLY A 343 66.77 27.53 47.86
N ASP A 344 65.54 27.02 48.09
CA ASP A 344 64.33 27.73 47.69
C ASP A 344 63.46 28.14 48.87
N ILE A 345 63.14 29.43 48.99
CA ILE A 345 62.29 29.96 50.07
C ILE A 345 60.91 29.29 50.11
N ARG A 346 60.34 28.95 48.90
CA ARG A 346 59.05 28.23 48.78
C ARG A 346 59.12 26.85 49.41
N ASP A 347 60.20 26.10 49.18
CA ASP A 347 60.40 24.77 49.74
C ASP A 347 60.62 24.82 51.28
N ARG A 348 61.33 25.82 51.74
CA ARG A 348 61.51 26.08 53.18
C ARG A 348 60.19 26.38 53.88
N VAL A 349 59.37 27.29 53.29
CA VAL A 349 58.03 27.60 53.80
C VAL A 349 57.14 26.37 53.78
N SER A 350 57.15 25.63 52.72
CA SER A 350 56.34 24.38 52.54
C SER A 350 56.79 23.30 53.57
N ALA A 351 58.07 23.17 53.80
CA ALA A 351 58.64 22.24 54.82
C ALA A 351 58.21 22.62 56.26
N VAL A 352 58.29 23.88 56.62
CA VAL A 352 57.83 24.35 57.92
C VAL A 352 56.32 24.14 58.12
N LEU A 353 55.51 24.49 57.11
CA LEU A 353 54.08 24.28 57.14
C LEU A 353 53.70 22.81 57.27
N SER A 354 54.46 21.92 56.64
CA SER A 354 54.17 20.47 56.59
C SER A 354 54.67 19.76 57.86
N ARG A 355 55.76 20.19 58.45
CA ARG A 355 56.39 19.56 59.65
C ARG A 355 55.44 19.47 60.83
N ASP A 356 54.75 20.59 61.12
CA ASP A 356 53.82 20.69 62.24
C ASP A 356 52.36 20.68 61.84
N ASN A 357 52.06 20.34 60.53
CA ASN A 357 50.76 20.37 59.98
C ASN A 357 50.01 21.72 60.09
N LEU A 358 50.76 22.81 60.19
CA LEU A 358 50.23 24.17 60.43
C LEU A 358 49.22 24.58 59.35
N TYR A 359 49.38 24.10 58.11
CA TYR A 359 48.49 24.37 57.02
C TYR A 359 47.04 23.82 57.19
N ARG A 360 46.86 22.88 58.15
CA ARG A 360 45.57 22.29 58.49
C ARG A 360 44.77 23.11 59.49
N GLN A 361 45.38 24.01 60.15
CA GLN A 361 44.72 24.87 61.16
C GLN A 361 43.89 25.94 60.41
N ALA A 362 42.57 26.00 60.68
CA ALA A 362 41.66 26.92 60.00
C ALA A 362 41.97 28.38 60.32
N ASP A 363 42.52 28.63 61.48
CA ASP A 363 42.94 29.93 62.06
C ASP A 363 44.41 30.25 61.79
N PHE A 364 45.07 29.51 60.89
CA PHE A 364 46.50 29.74 60.59
C PHE A 364 46.73 31.18 60.12
N GLU A 365 47.68 31.85 60.77
CA GLU A 365 48.19 33.18 60.42
C GLU A 365 49.62 33.09 59.85
N ALA A 366 49.90 33.85 58.82
CA ALA A 366 51.20 33.84 58.14
C ALA A 366 52.34 34.29 59.12
N SER A 367 52.04 35.09 60.14
CA SER A 367 52.95 35.49 61.22
C SER A 367 53.58 34.33 61.98
N TRP A 368 52.90 33.15 62.02
CA TRP A 368 53.42 31.95 62.71
C TRP A 368 54.68 31.37 62.04
N LEU A 369 55.00 31.79 60.80
CA LEU A 369 56.22 31.40 60.09
C LEU A 369 57.46 32.16 60.55
N GLU A 370 57.33 33.34 61.17
CA GLU A 370 58.47 34.16 61.51
C GLU A 370 59.43 33.44 62.40
N LYS A 371 58.94 32.82 63.47
CA LYS A 371 59.76 32.16 64.47
C LYS A 371 60.52 30.92 63.98
N PRO A 372 59.84 29.97 63.22
CA PRO A 372 60.52 28.79 62.69
C PRO A 372 61.40 29.11 61.47
N MET A 373 61.14 30.21 60.78
CA MET A 373 61.93 30.62 59.58
C MET A 373 63.10 31.51 59.98
N GLY A 374 63.04 32.17 61.14
CA GLY A 374 64.02 33.14 61.59
C GLY A 374 64.08 34.43 60.74
N MET A 375 62.98 34.80 60.18
CA MET A 375 62.81 35.92 59.24
C MET A 375 61.46 36.61 59.53
N SER A 376 61.39 37.92 59.26
CA SER A 376 60.13 38.64 59.36
C SER A 376 59.16 38.22 58.25
N LEU A 377 57.86 38.35 58.49
CA LEU A 377 56.83 38.07 57.51
C LEU A 377 57.01 38.89 56.25
N ASP A 378 57.47 40.15 56.35
CA ASP A 378 57.72 41.00 55.17
C ASP A 378 58.88 40.50 54.31
N GLU A 379 59.96 39.99 54.98
CA GLU A 379 61.08 39.37 54.22
C GLU A 379 60.65 38.08 53.52
N ILE A 380 59.83 37.24 54.20
CA ILE A 380 59.27 36.01 53.59
C ILE A 380 58.41 36.37 52.40
N ASN A 381 57.52 37.36 52.51
CA ASN A 381 56.63 37.76 51.39
C ASN A 381 57.46 38.37 50.27
N GLN A 382 58.47 39.23 50.53
CA GLN A 382 59.32 39.79 49.47
C GLN A 382 60.07 38.71 48.69
N LEU A 383 60.53 37.66 49.36
CA LEU A 383 61.22 36.56 48.67
C LEU A 383 60.24 35.67 47.86
N LEU A 384 59.02 35.45 48.36
CA LEU A 384 57.99 34.69 47.69
C LEU A 384 57.41 35.47 46.51
N ASP A 385 57.26 36.79 46.62
CA ASP A 385 56.79 37.66 45.51
C ASP A 385 57.76 37.60 44.28
N ARG A 386 59.05 37.48 44.50
CA ARG A 386 60.05 37.27 43.43
C ARG A 386 59.79 35.97 42.66
N GLN A 387 59.12 35.01 43.29
CA GLN A 387 58.73 33.73 42.69
C GLN A 387 57.27 33.70 42.25
N HIS A 388 56.60 34.85 42.21
CA HIS A 388 55.17 34.97 41.83
C HIS A 388 54.26 34.02 42.68
N THR A 389 54.53 33.86 43.95
CA THR A 389 53.73 33.06 44.86
C THR A 389 53.56 33.73 46.21
N SER A 390 52.59 33.32 46.99
CA SER A 390 52.32 33.86 48.34
C SER A 390 52.25 32.73 49.36
N VAL A 391 52.36 33.05 50.61
CA VAL A 391 52.14 32.09 51.72
C VAL A 391 50.76 31.48 51.62
N ALA A 392 49.73 32.27 51.28
CA ALA A 392 48.37 31.81 51.13
C ALA A 392 48.22 30.79 49.98
N ASP A 393 48.98 30.96 48.85
CA ASP A 393 48.97 29.99 47.74
C ASP A 393 49.60 28.68 48.17
N ILE A 394 50.71 28.69 48.92
CA ILE A 394 51.38 27.49 49.41
C ILE A 394 50.47 26.75 50.38
N VAL A 395 49.86 27.45 51.33
CA VAL A 395 48.90 26.86 52.29
C VAL A 395 47.71 26.21 51.52
N THR A 396 47.16 26.94 50.61
CA THR A 396 46.02 26.41 49.76
C THR A 396 46.44 25.17 48.98
N GLU A 397 47.64 25.14 48.45
CA GLU A 397 48.17 23.98 47.73
C GLU A 397 48.34 22.76 48.65
N LEU A 398 48.90 22.94 49.83
CA LEU A 398 49.07 21.86 50.82
C LEU A 398 47.70 21.33 51.30
N ARG A 399 46.76 22.21 51.60
CA ARG A 399 45.38 21.86 51.98
C ARG A 399 44.69 21.02 50.89
N LEU A 400 44.81 21.43 49.63
CA LEU A 400 44.22 20.71 48.51
C LEU A 400 44.87 19.34 48.30
N ARG A 401 46.18 19.20 48.43
CA ARG A 401 46.87 17.91 48.39
C ARG A 401 46.40 16.94 49.45
N TYR A 402 46.27 17.43 50.69
CA TYR A 402 45.77 16.63 51.80
C TYR A 402 44.29 16.24 51.59
N ALA A 403 43.46 17.13 51.07
CA ALA A 403 42.09 16.82 50.74
C ALA A 403 42.01 15.74 49.64
N CYS A 404 42.88 15.75 48.61
CA CYS A 404 42.95 14.68 47.62
C CYS A 404 43.26 13.33 48.25
N LEU A 405 44.22 13.28 49.20
CA LEU A 405 44.55 12.06 49.93
C LEU A 405 43.32 11.50 50.67
N LEU A 406 42.60 12.37 51.39
CA LEU A 406 41.40 11.97 52.12
C LEU A 406 40.27 11.51 51.15
N LEU A 407 40.09 12.18 50.01
CA LEU A 407 39.12 11.79 49.00
C LEU A 407 39.44 10.43 48.36
N GLU A 408 40.71 10.04 48.25
CA GLU A 408 41.16 8.77 47.68
C GLU A 408 41.12 7.62 48.70
N THR A 409 41.36 7.90 50.01
CA THR A 409 41.58 6.87 51.00
C THR A 409 40.45 6.69 52.01
N THR A 410 39.50 7.62 52.06
CA THR A 410 38.40 7.60 53.04
C THR A 410 37.06 7.89 52.42
N ASP A 411 35.99 7.43 53.09
CA ASP A 411 34.60 7.73 52.72
C ASP A 411 33.99 8.88 53.51
N TYR A 412 34.84 9.72 54.13
CA TYR A 412 34.38 10.85 54.94
C TYR A 412 33.51 11.80 54.13
N VAL A 413 32.53 12.42 54.80
CA VAL A 413 31.68 13.44 54.14
C VAL A 413 32.54 14.63 53.72
N LEU A 414 32.17 15.28 52.63
CA LEU A 414 32.96 16.38 52.03
C LEU A 414 33.13 17.57 52.97
N GLN A 415 32.17 17.82 53.88
CA GLN A 415 32.28 18.83 54.91
C GLN A 415 33.45 18.50 55.85
N TYR A 416 33.52 17.28 56.35
CA TYR A 416 34.58 16.83 57.22
C TYR A 416 35.96 16.91 56.55
N ILE A 417 36.06 16.54 55.27
CA ILE A 417 37.32 16.65 54.51
C ILE A 417 37.74 18.12 54.34
N ALA A 418 36.78 19.02 54.09
CA ALA A 418 37.08 20.45 54.00
C ALA A 418 37.60 20.99 55.32
N ASP A 419 36.96 20.65 56.45
CA ASP A 419 37.32 21.07 57.79
C ASP A 419 38.67 20.48 58.17
N GLU A 420 38.88 19.18 57.97
CA GLU A 420 40.12 18.47 58.28
C GLU A 420 41.32 18.96 57.45
N ALA A 421 41.07 19.41 56.23
CA ALA A 421 42.07 20.04 55.38
C ALA A 421 42.33 21.52 55.71
N GLY A 422 41.62 22.07 56.66
CA GLY A 422 41.83 23.44 57.17
C GLY A 422 41.07 24.51 56.32
N PHE A 423 40.05 24.18 55.61
CA PHE A 423 39.21 25.18 54.89
C PHE A 423 38.10 25.70 55.81
N ASN A 424 37.96 26.99 55.91
CA ASN A 424 36.97 27.64 56.81
C ASN A 424 35.51 27.36 56.32
N THR A 425 35.28 27.08 55.04
CA THR A 425 33.95 26.76 54.51
C THR A 425 34.06 25.75 53.40
N LEU A 426 33.04 24.90 53.29
CA LEU A 426 32.88 23.95 52.17
C LEU A 426 32.86 24.67 50.82
N ARG A 427 32.27 25.87 50.74
CA ARG A 427 32.21 26.69 49.53
C ARG A 427 33.60 27.10 49.06
N THR A 428 34.47 27.51 49.98
CA THR A 428 35.86 27.89 49.65
C THR A 428 36.65 26.67 49.18
N PHE A 429 36.49 25.52 49.83
CA PHE A 429 37.07 24.27 49.43
C PHE A 429 36.68 23.89 47.97
N TYR A 430 35.37 23.86 47.68
CA TYR A 430 34.88 23.54 46.30
C TYR A 430 35.47 24.48 45.27
N ARG A 431 35.46 25.79 45.53
CA ARG A 431 35.98 26.79 44.60
C ARG A 431 37.47 26.61 44.33
N GLN A 432 38.29 26.45 45.36
CA GLN A 432 39.74 26.29 45.23
C GLN A 432 40.09 24.93 44.58
N PHE A 433 39.38 23.86 44.98
CA PHE A 433 39.57 22.53 44.42
C PHE A 433 39.27 22.53 42.90
N LYS A 434 38.12 23.08 42.48
CA LYS A 434 37.74 23.20 41.07
C LYS A 434 38.69 24.11 40.28
N LYS A 435 39.18 25.18 40.89
CA LYS A 435 40.18 26.07 40.26
C LYS A 435 41.48 25.31 39.98
N LYS A 436 41.98 24.50 40.92
CA LYS A 436 43.26 23.79 40.81
C LYS A 436 43.16 22.53 39.94
N TYR A 437 42.13 21.67 40.16
CA TYR A 437 42.03 20.34 39.54
C TYR A 437 41.02 20.26 38.39
N LYS A 438 40.25 21.32 38.14
CA LYS A 438 39.19 21.41 37.09
C LYS A 438 37.99 20.50 37.32
N PHE A 439 37.97 19.75 38.45
CA PHE A 439 36.88 18.89 38.90
C PHE A 439 36.36 19.39 40.28
N THR A 440 35.10 19.07 40.58
CA THR A 440 34.61 19.20 41.96
C THR A 440 35.15 18.08 42.82
N PRO A 441 35.24 18.26 44.18
CA PRO A 441 35.63 17.19 45.08
C PRO A 441 34.79 15.92 44.92
N THR A 442 33.49 16.06 44.65
CA THR A 442 32.57 14.95 44.43
C THR A 442 32.92 14.16 43.18
N GLU A 443 33.16 14.85 42.06
CA GLU A 443 33.58 14.23 40.81
C GLU A 443 34.92 13.52 40.95
N TYR A 444 35.86 14.15 41.62
CA TYR A 444 37.18 13.57 41.90
C TYR A 444 37.06 12.27 42.71
N ARG A 445 36.28 12.24 43.79
CA ARG A 445 36.00 11.03 44.57
C ARG A 445 35.39 9.91 43.72
N ARG A 446 34.37 10.21 42.89
CA ARG A 446 33.73 9.22 42.00
C ARG A 446 34.76 8.60 41.04
N LEU A 447 35.63 9.42 40.47
CA LEU A 447 36.69 8.95 39.56
C LEU A 447 37.66 8.01 40.30
N CYS A 448 38.05 8.35 41.54
CA CYS A 448 38.92 7.50 42.35
C CYS A 448 38.29 6.16 42.69
N LEU A 449 37.03 6.15 43.12
CA LEU A 449 36.27 4.93 43.43
C LEU A 449 36.09 4.02 42.20
N HIS A 450 35.80 4.61 41.05
CA HIS A 450 35.62 3.85 39.83
C HIS A 450 36.91 3.17 39.36
N ILE A 451 38.02 3.85 39.48
CA ILE A 451 39.34 3.31 39.15
C ILE A 451 39.78 2.21 40.11
N ASN A 452 39.50 2.36 41.41
CA ASN A 452 39.84 1.33 42.39
C ASN A 452 39.03 0.05 42.16
N LYS A 453 37.74 0.15 41.87
CA LYS A 453 36.89 -0.99 41.48
C LYS A 453 37.42 -1.70 40.21
N GLN A 454 37.87 -0.96 39.21
CA GLN A 454 38.44 -1.57 38.00
C GLN A 454 39.79 -2.26 38.27
N ARG A 455 40.59 -1.77 39.23
CA ARG A 455 41.83 -2.43 39.62
C ARG A 455 41.61 -3.73 40.41
N GLU A 456 40.57 -3.78 41.20
CA GLU A 456 40.18 -4.98 41.96
C GLU A 456 39.60 -6.04 41.02
N ALA A 457 38.83 -5.63 39.98
CA ALA A 457 38.28 -6.52 38.95
C ALA A 457 39.35 -7.04 37.95
N SER A 458 40.54 -6.45 37.93
CA SER A 458 41.65 -6.85 37.00
C SER A 458 42.75 -7.63 37.71
N ARG A 459 42.59 -7.91 39.03
CA ARG A 459 43.41 -8.80 39.83
C ARG A 459 42.67 -10.11 40.09
#